data_559e0b867bdd33458f780f358368639e
#
_entry.id   559e0b867bdd33458f780f358368639e
#
_cell.length_a   1.000
_cell.length_b   1.000
_cell.length_c   1.000
_cell.angle_alpha   90.00
_cell.angle_beta   90.00
_cell.angle_gamma   90.00
#
_symmetry.space_group_name_H-M   'P 1'
#
loop_
_entity.id
_entity.type
_entity.pdbx_description
1 polymer ?
#
loop_
_entity_poly.entity_id
_entity_poly.type
_entity_poly.pdbx_seq_one_letter_code
_entity_poly.pdbx_strand_id
1 'polypeptide(L)'
;MKLKDLLKDELSDRELDHLVQSFDLVGDIAITQIPAELSHRQKLIGEAILATNKRIKVVARRGGFYQGDYRTIPLAIIAGEDRKETEHVEFGVRLQLNPELVYFSVRSSTERKRIADLVEPGEDILVMFSGIAPYPLIINKFSQARSIVGIESNPLAHNYGTRNLRLNKVKDSVELFWGDVTDMVPEIDRQFQRIIMPLPTASKDYLPVALEFLSPGGTIHFYDFQPVGSFNASLDTVNHLCRDCGRQVLSWTPVVCGHTSPGINRVCLDTMIG
;
A
#
# COMPACT_ATOMS: atom_id res chain seq x y z
N MET A 1 1.16 25.27 -12.41
CA MET A 1 2.29 25.46 -13.35
C MET A 1 3.01 24.12 -13.41
N LYS A 2 3.44 23.65 -14.59
CA LYS A 2 4.18 22.39 -14.71
C LYS A 2 5.62 22.57 -14.24
N LEU A 3 6.22 21.54 -13.64
CA LEU A 3 7.60 21.61 -13.14
C LEU A 3 8.61 22.01 -14.23
N LYS A 4 8.44 21.47 -15.45
CA LYS A 4 9.29 21.81 -16.60
C LYS A 4 9.22 23.31 -16.96
N ASP A 5 8.04 23.94 -16.84
CA ASP A 5 7.85 25.36 -17.14
C ASP A 5 8.58 26.27 -16.13
N LEU A 6 8.69 25.84 -14.88
CA LEU A 6 9.40 26.55 -13.81
C LEU A 6 10.92 26.48 -13.97
N LEU A 7 11.41 25.44 -14.64
CA LEU A 7 12.85 25.15 -14.72
C LEU A 7 13.45 25.42 -16.12
N LYS A 8 12.66 25.82 -17.11
CA LYS A 8 13.08 25.97 -18.51
C LYS A 8 14.20 27.01 -18.72
N ASP A 9 14.26 28.06 -17.86
CA ASP A 9 15.25 29.11 -17.95
C ASP A 9 16.48 28.85 -17.04
N GLU A 10 16.41 27.80 -16.18
CA GLU A 10 17.41 27.43 -15.19
C GLU A 10 18.17 26.15 -15.56
N LEU A 11 17.58 25.29 -16.37
CA LEU A 11 18.17 24.04 -16.85
C LEU A 11 18.40 24.10 -18.36
N SER A 12 19.52 23.52 -18.81
CA SER A 12 19.77 23.31 -20.23
C SER A 12 18.80 22.31 -20.85
N ASP A 13 18.62 22.32 -22.18
CA ASP A 13 17.76 21.37 -22.88
C ASP A 13 18.09 19.92 -22.53
N ARG A 14 19.37 19.56 -22.45
CA ARG A 14 19.83 18.23 -22.04
C ARG A 14 19.41 17.88 -20.62
N GLU A 15 19.49 18.81 -19.68
CA GLU A 15 19.06 18.62 -18.29
C GLU A 15 17.53 18.46 -18.22
N LEU A 16 16.77 19.22 -19.02
CA LEU A 16 15.32 19.14 -19.13
C LEU A 16 14.83 17.80 -19.68
N ASP A 17 15.60 17.13 -20.53
CA ASP A 17 15.29 15.79 -21.06
C ASP A 17 15.43 14.68 -19.99
N HIS A 18 16.31 14.88 -19.02
CA HIS A 18 16.47 13.97 -17.87
C HIS A 18 15.50 14.27 -16.71
N LEU A 19 14.75 15.38 -16.76
CA LEU A 19 13.91 15.81 -15.64
C LEU A 19 12.73 14.89 -15.41
N VAL A 20 12.70 14.22 -14.24
CA VAL A 20 11.53 13.46 -13.77
C VAL A 20 10.51 14.47 -13.22
N GLN A 21 9.38 14.61 -13.92
CA GLN A 21 8.35 15.60 -13.57
C GLN A 21 7.33 15.08 -12.54
N SER A 22 7.28 13.75 -12.33
CA SER A 22 6.32 13.12 -11.42
C SER A 22 6.90 12.96 -10.02
N PHE A 23 6.05 13.12 -9.02
CA PHE A 23 6.35 12.82 -7.62
C PHE A 23 5.12 12.22 -6.94
N ASP A 24 5.34 11.43 -5.90
CA ASP A 24 4.27 10.96 -5.02
C ASP A 24 4.08 11.98 -3.89
N LEU A 25 2.84 12.37 -3.63
CA LEU A 25 2.53 13.30 -2.53
C LEU A 25 1.95 12.53 -1.35
N VAL A 26 2.77 12.33 -0.32
CA VAL A 26 2.37 11.69 0.94
C VAL A 26 2.14 12.79 1.99
N GLY A 27 0.89 13.05 2.32
CA GLY A 27 0.54 14.20 3.14
C GLY A 27 1.00 15.50 2.48
N ASP A 28 1.95 16.18 3.08
CA ASP A 28 2.59 17.39 2.56
C ASP A 28 4.06 17.18 2.12
N ILE A 29 4.51 15.93 2.03
CA ILE A 29 5.84 15.55 1.54
C ILE A 29 5.74 15.09 0.09
N ALA A 30 6.39 15.80 -0.82
CA ALA A 30 6.59 15.37 -2.21
C ALA A 30 7.83 14.48 -2.30
N ILE A 31 7.66 13.24 -2.76
CA ILE A 31 8.74 12.25 -2.90
C ILE A 31 9.00 12.05 -4.38
N THR A 32 10.19 12.45 -4.84
CA THR A 32 10.60 12.39 -6.24
C THR A 32 11.85 11.54 -6.44
N GLN A 33 12.14 11.23 -7.69
CA GLN A 33 13.41 10.63 -8.11
C GLN A 33 14.25 11.71 -8.80
N ILE A 34 15.51 11.81 -8.40
CA ILE A 34 16.48 12.68 -9.06
C ILE A 34 17.49 11.78 -9.80
N PRO A 35 17.53 11.81 -11.14
CA PRO A 35 18.53 11.11 -11.92
C PRO A 35 19.97 11.57 -11.56
N ALA A 36 20.94 10.69 -11.77
CA ALA A 36 22.34 10.97 -11.43
C ALA A 36 22.87 12.23 -12.15
N GLU A 37 22.44 12.42 -13.41
CA GLU A 37 22.77 13.56 -14.25
C GLU A 37 22.32 14.90 -13.66
N LEU A 38 21.25 14.88 -12.83
CA LEU A 38 20.67 16.07 -12.20
C LEU A 38 20.97 16.17 -10.69
N SER A 39 21.85 15.32 -10.15
CA SER A 39 22.15 15.30 -8.72
C SER A 39 22.70 16.65 -8.22
N HIS A 40 23.47 17.38 -9.03
CA HIS A 40 23.98 18.71 -8.74
C HIS A 40 22.92 19.82 -8.75
N ARG A 41 21.74 19.55 -9.35
CA ARG A 41 20.57 20.44 -9.44
C ARG A 41 19.47 20.10 -8.44
N GLN A 42 19.67 19.11 -7.57
CA GLN A 42 18.60 18.58 -6.69
C GLN A 42 17.92 19.65 -5.84
N LYS A 43 18.68 20.65 -5.34
CA LYS A 43 18.13 21.74 -4.53
C LYS A 43 17.21 22.63 -5.37
N LEU A 44 17.65 23.04 -6.55
CA LEU A 44 16.86 23.83 -7.50
C LEU A 44 15.56 23.12 -7.90
N ILE A 45 15.63 21.82 -8.21
CA ILE A 45 14.46 21.01 -8.53
C ILE A 45 13.52 20.90 -7.32
N GLY A 46 14.05 20.72 -6.13
CA GLY A 46 13.28 20.69 -4.88
C GLY A 46 12.53 21.99 -4.63
N GLU A 47 13.17 23.13 -4.77
CA GLU A 47 12.55 24.46 -4.63
C GLU A 47 11.45 24.70 -5.69
N ALA A 48 11.71 24.27 -6.93
CA ALA A 48 10.70 24.33 -7.99
C ALA A 48 9.47 23.44 -7.68
N ILE A 49 9.66 22.23 -7.12
CA ILE A 49 8.55 21.38 -6.69
C ILE A 49 7.74 22.05 -5.57
N LEU A 50 8.40 22.66 -4.56
CA LEU A 50 7.71 23.44 -3.51
C LEU A 50 6.83 24.54 -4.11
N ALA A 51 7.30 25.21 -5.15
CA ALA A 51 6.58 26.30 -5.81
C ALA A 51 5.35 25.81 -6.61
N THR A 52 5.28 24.52 -6.98
CA THR A 52 4.13 23.97 -7.74
C THR A 52 2.82 23.96 -6.93
N ASN A 53 2.92 23.77 -5.61
CA ASN A 53 1.73 23.62 -4.75
C ASN A 53 2.04 24.07 -3.31
N LYS A 54 1.32 25.08 -2.82
CA LYS A 54 1.45 25.61 -1.46
C LYS A 54 1.20 24.58 -0.34
N ARG A 55 0.57 23.44 -0.64
CA ARG A 55 0.37 22.35 0.32
C ARG A 55 1.62 21.52 0.53
N ILE A 56 2.58 21.54 -0.39
CA ILE A 56 3.86 20.85 -0.24
C ILE A 56 4.72 21.67 0.74
N LYS A 57 5.20 21.02 1.81
CA LYS A 57 6.06 21.61 2.82
C LYS A 57 7.46 21.02 2.82
N VAL A 58 7.58 19.80 2.32
CA VAL A 58 8.85 19.05 2.23
C VAL A 58 8.98 18.46 0.85
N VAL A 59 10.17 18.50 0.29
CA VAL A 59 10.54 17.73 -0.90
C VAL A 59 11.68 16.80 -0.55
N ALA A 60 11.46 15.51 -0.74
CA ALA A 60 12.45 14.47 -0.51
C ALA A 60 12.76 13.72 -1.82
N ARG A 61 14.04 13.40 -2.04
CA ARG A 61 14.44 12.46 -3.07
C ARG A 61 14.59 11.05 -2.52
N ARG A 62 14.27 10.06 -3.33
CA ARG A 62 14.54 8.65 -3.03
C ARG A 62 16.03 8.37 -3.10
N GLY A 63 16.56 7.67 -2.10
CA GLY A 63 17.97 7.27 -2.01
C GLY A 63 18.29 5.94 -2.73
N GLY A 64 17.34 5.37 -3.49
CA GLY A 64 17.52 4.11 -4.19
C GLY A 64 16.20 3.35 -4.38
N PHE A 65 16.26 2.02 -4.31
CA PHE A 65 15.10 1.14 -4.36
C PHE A 65 14.62 0.74 -2.95
N TYR A 66 13.42 0.18 -2.87
CA TYR A 66 12.92 -0.43 -1.63
C TYR A 66 13.85 -1.56 -1.17
N GLN A 67 14.14 -1.59 0.13
CA GLN A 67 15.12 -2.50 0.72
C GLN A 67 14.55 -3.22 1.95
N GLY A 68 15.09 -4.42 2.22
CA GLY A 68 14.75 -5.24 3.39
C GLY A 68 13.31 -5.76 3.40
N ASP A 69 13.00 -6.55 4.41
CA ASP A 69 11.71 -7.22 4.58
C ASP A 69 10.55 -6.22 4.73
N TYR A 70 10.82 -5.04 5.29
CA TYR A 70 9.82 -3.99 5.50
C TYR A 70 9.64 -3.05 4.30
N ARG A 71 10.37 -3.26 3.18
CA ARG A 71 10.26 -2.47 1.96
C ARG A 71 10.37 -0.96 2.23
N THR A 72 11.34 -0.57 3.02
CA THR A 72 11.64 0.83 3.30
C THR A 72 12.55 1.44 2.24
N ILE A 73 12.57 2.77 2.13
CA ILE A 73 13.41 3.47 1.17
C ILE A 73 14.02 4.71 1.83
N PRO A 74 15.36 4.86 1.80
CA PRO A 74 15.99 6.07 2.32
C PRO A 74 15.49 7.32 1.61
N LEU A 75 15.22 8.37 2.36
CA LEU A 75 14.79 9.66 1.86
C LEU A 75 15.78 10.75 2.27
N ALA A 76 16.24 11.54 1.31
CA ALA A 76 17.03 12.74 1.56
C ALA A 76 16.18 13.99 1.28
N ILE A 77 16.04 14.87 2.27
CA ILE A 77 15.35 16.15 2.09
C ILE A 77 16.18 17.05 1.21
N ILE A 78 15.59 17.59 0.15
CA ILE A 78 16.24 18.44 -0.83
C ILE A 78 15.68 19.87 -0.84
N ALA A 79 14.50 20.10 -0.27
CA ALA A 79 13.92 21.42 -0.07
C ALA A 79 12.81 21.40 0.99
N GLY A 80 12.51 22.54 1.59
CA GLY A 80 11.43 22.73 2.56
C GLY A 80 11.86 22.48 4.01
N GLU A 81 10.90 22.00 4.81
CA GLU A 81 11.09 21.74 6.24
C GLU A 81 11.95 20.47 6.46
N ASP A 82 12.81 20.48 7.48
CA ASP A 82 13.66 19.32 7.82
C ASP A 82 12.90 18.33 8.71
N ARG A 83 11.96 17.61 8.12
CA ARG A 83 11.19 16.51 8.75
C ARG A 83 10.78 15.48 7.73
N LYS A 84 10.54 14.25 8.19
CA LYS A 84 10.05 13.14 7.36
C LYS A 84 8.71 12.58 7.86
N GLU A 85 8.21 13.05 8.99
CA GLU A 85 6.88 12.67 9.50
C GLU A 85 5.81 13.57 8.90
N THR A 86 4.67 12.98 8.52
CA THR A 86 3.56 13.70 7.91
C THR A 86 2.22 13.04 8.25
N GLU A 87 1.13 13.74 7.98
CA GLU A 87 -0.22 13.21 8.00
C GLU A 87 -0.80 13.21 6.58
N HIS A 88 -1.13 12.03 6.10
CA HIS A 88 -1.84 11.82 4.84
C HIS A 88 -3.33 11.64 5.09
N VAL A 89 -4.16 12.20 4.22
CA VAL A 89 -5.62 12.06 4.31
C VAL A 89 -6.15 11.43 3.04
N GLU A 90 -6.86 10.30 3.16
CA GLU A 90 -7.58 9.68 2.07
C GLU A 90 -9.02 9.36 2.48
N PHE A 91 -10.00 9.78 1.68
CA PHE A 91 -11.43 9.63 1.97
C PHE A 91 -11.84 10.10 3.38
N GLY A 92 -11.11 11.10 3.92
CA GLY A 92 -11.32 11.62 5.26
C GLY A 92 -10.83 10.71 6.40
N VAL A 93 -10.03 9.69 6.10
CA VAL A 93 -9.22 8.93 7.06
C VAL A 93 -7.86 9.59 7.17
N ARG A 94 -7.41 9.82 8.40
CA ARG A 94 -6.13 10.46 8.71
C ARG A 94 -5.08 9.40 9.02
N LEU A 95 -3.93 9.47 8.36
CA LEU A 95 -2.84 8.50 8.44
C LEU A 95 -1.52 9.22 8.74
N GLN A 96 -1.06 9.14 9.98
CA GLN A 96 0.29 9.59 10.35
C GLN A 96 1.32 8.53 9.93
N LEU A 97 2.44 8.98 9.37
CA LEU A 97 3.54 8.11 8.98
C LEU A 97 4.84 8.88 8.77
N ASN A 98 5.95 8.15 8.83
CA ASN A 98 7.22 8.55 8.24
C ASN A 98 7.51 7.65 7.02
N PRO A 99 7.41 8.15 5.78
CA PRO A 99 7.54 7.34 4.56
C PRO A 99 8.95 6.75 4.33
N GLU A 100 9.96 7.14 5.13
CA GLU A 100 11.26 6.48 5.14
C GLU A 100 11.27 5.19 5.97
N LEU A 101 10.48 5.14 7.05
CA LEU A 101 10.48 4.06 8.04
C LEU A 101 9.42 2.99 7.78
N VAL A 102 8.37 3.33 7.04
CA VAL A 102 7.25 2.44 6.77
C VAL A 102 6.83 2.48 5.30
N TYR A 103 6.43 1.33 4.78
CA TYR A 103 5.87 1.27 3.44
C TYR A 103 4.45 1.86 3.40
N PHE A 104 4.22 2.78 2.49
CA PHE A 104 2.89 3.31 2.19
C PHE A 104 2.79 3.72 0.72
N SER A 105 1.69 3.36 0.06
CA SER A 105 1.43 3.72 -1.34
C SER A 105 0.18 4.57 -1.46
N VAL A 106 0.34 5.84 -1.78
CA VAL A 106 -0.78 6.76 -2.10
C VAL A 106 -1.58 6.31 -3.33
N ARG A 107 -0.95 5.58 -4.25
CA ARG A 107 -1.56 5.07 -5.49
C ARG A 107 -2.54 3.93 -5.25
N SER A 108 -2.65 3.42 -4.00
CA SER A 108 -3.55 2.33 -3.64
C SER A 108 -4.85 2.81 -2.98
N SER A 109 -5.09 4.13 -2.89
CA SER A 109 -6.25 4.66 -2.18
C SER A 109 -7.58 4.21 -2.78
N THR A 110 -7.74 4.27 -4.11
CA THR A 110 -8.95 3.80 -4.80
C THR A 110 -9.17 2.30 -4.63
N GLU A 111 -8.09 1.51 -4.60
CA GLU A 111 -8.18 0.08 -4.38
C GLU A 111 -8.62 -0.24 -2.94
N ARG A 112 -8.10 0.47 -1.94
CA ARG A 112 -8.58 0.32 -0.55
C ARG A 112 -10.07 0.62 -0.42
N LYS A 113 -10.55 1.67 -1.11
CA LYS A 113 -11.97 2.02 -1.13
C LYS A 113 -12.80 0.94 -1.83
N ARG A 114 -12.33 0.41 -2.98
CA ARG A 114 -12.99 -0.69 -3.70
C ARG A 114 -13.16 -1.91 -2.79
N ILE A 115 -12.12 -2.33 -2.07
CA ILE A 115 -12.22 -3.45 -1.12
C ILE A 115 -13.24 -3.17 -0.03
N ALA A 116 -13.25 -1.96 0.53
CA ALA A 116 -14.23 -1.59 1.56
C ALA A 116 -15.68 -1.64 1.04
N ASP A 117 -15.90 -1.30 -0.25
CA ASP A 117 -17.22 -1.36 -0.89
C ASP A 117 -17.72 -2.78 -1.19
N LEU A 118 -16.81 -3.78 -1.18
CA LEU A 118 -17.14 -5.19 -1.37
C LEU A 118 -17.44 -5.94 -0.06
N VAL A 119 -17.24 -5.29 1.08
CA VAL A 119 -17.49 -5.90 2.39
C VAL A 119 -18.97 -5.97 2.66
N GLU A 120 -19.44 -7.17 2.96
CA GLU A 120 -20.83 -7.40 3.36
C GLU A 120 -21.05 -7.11 4.87
N PRO A 121 -22.26 -6.69 5.27
CA PRO A 121 -22.55 -6.46 6.68
C PRO A 121 -22.32 -7.70 7.54
N GLY A 122 -21.61 -7.50 8.66
CA GLY A 122 -21.38 -8.57 9.64
C GLY A 122 -20.18 -9.48 9.33
N GLU A 123 -19.38 -9.22 8.28
CA GLU A 123 -18.14 -9.97 8.02
C GLU A 123 -17.09 -9.73 9.09
N ASP A 124 -16.36 -10.78 9.45
CA ASP A 124 -15.06 -10.71 10.13
C ASP A 124 -13.96 -10.69 9.08
N ILE A 125 -13.07 -9.74 9.16
CA ILE A 125 -12.08 -9.44 8.14
C ILE A 125 -10.68 -9.56 8.69
N LEU A 126 -9.80 -10.24 7.94
CA LEU A 126 -8.36 -10.25 8.19
C LEU A 126 -7.65 -9.40 7.12
N VAL A 127 -6.85 -8.45 7.54
CA VAL A 127 -5.91 -7.72 6.70
C VAL A 127 -4.50 -8.16 7.05
N MET A 128 -3.95 -9.05 6.25
CA MET A 128 -2.56 -9.47 6.35
C MET A 128 -1.66 -8.32 5.84
N PHE A 129 -0.50 -8.09 6.48
CA PHE A 129 0.44 -7.02 6.11
C PHE A 129 -0.20 -5.63 6.17
N SER A 130 -0.82 -5.32 7.30
CA SER A 130 -1.70 -4.16 7.44
C SER A 130 -0.99 -2.79 7.41
N GLY A 131 0.35 -2.75 7.50
CA GLY A 131 1.13 -1.53 7.47
C GLY A 131 0.73 -0.56 8.58
N ILE A 132 0.57 0.70 8.22
CA ILE A 132 0.07 1.77 9.12
C ILE A 132 -1.46 1.74 9.29
N ALA A 133 -2.09 0.62 8.99
CA ALA A 133 -3.53 0.33 9.03
C ALA A 133 -4.41 1.09 8.01
N PRO A 134 -3.98 1.37 6.76
CA PRO A 134 -4.85 2.07 5.83
C PRO A 134 -6.06 1.23 5.39
N TYR A 135 -5.90 -0.07 5.08
CA TYR A 135 -7.03 -0.98 4.79
C TYR A 135 -7.99 -1.11 5.97
N PRO A 136 -7.53 -1.46 7.20
CA PRO A 136 -8.41 -1.56 8.35
C PRO A 136 -9.24 -0.29 8.58
N LEU A 137 -8.64 0.88 8.48
CA LEU A 137 -9.31 2.16 8.72
C LEU A 137 -10.32 2.53 7.62
N ILE A 138 -9.99 2.29 6.34
CA ILE A 138 -10.90 2.55 5.23
C ILE A 138 -12.09 1.58 5.28
N ILE A 139 -11.86 0.30 5.54
CA ILE A 139 -12.91 -0.71 5.70
C ILE A 139 -13.83 -0.32 6.87
N ASN A 140 -13.27 -0.01 8.03
CA ASN A 140 -14.04 0.40 9.21
C ASN A 140 -14.93 1.63 8.93
N LYS A 141 -14.45 2.56 8.13
CA LYS A 141 -15.19 3.78 7.81
C LYS A 141 -16.32 3.57 6.79
N PHE A 142 -16.13 2.68 5.83
CA PHE A 142 -17.01 2.57 4.66
C PHE A 142 -17.79 1.26 4.56
N SER A 143 -17.67 0.38 5.55
CA SER A 143 -18.41 -0.88 5.59
C SER A 143 -19.14 -1.06 6.92
N GLN A 144 -19.91 -2.13 7.01
CA GLN A 144 -20.56 -2.60 8.24
C GLN A 144 -19.94 -3.94 8.71
N ALA A 145 -18.61 -4.06 8.58
CA ALA A 145 -17.86 -5.20 9.08
C ALA A 145 -18.12 -5.39 10.60
N ARG A 146 -18.23 -6.62 11.06
CA ARG A 146 -18.38 -6.95 12.49
C ARG A 146 -17.08 -6.72 13.23
N SER A 147 -15.98 -7.24 12.69
CA SER A 147 -14.63 -7.02 13.23
C SER A 147 -13.59 -6.99 12.11
N ILE A 148 -12.50 -6.27 12.34
CA ILE A 148 -11.39 -6.15 11.41
C ILE A 148 -10.11 -6.41 12.20
N VAL A 149 -9.35 -7.41 11.78
CA VAL A 149 -8.04 -7.74 12.33
C VAL A 149 -6.97 -7.32 11.33
N GLY A 150 -5.96 -6.60 11.79
CA GLY A 150 -4.76 -6.26 11.01
C GLY A 150 -3.51 -6.86 11.65
N ILE A 151 -2.64 -7.48 10.84
CA ILE A 151 -1.34 -8.02 11.29
C ILE A 151 -0.24 -7.32 10.54
N GLU A 152 0.81 -6.89 11.25
CA GLU A 152 1.95 -6.17 10.68
C GLU A 152 3.26 -6.58 11.39
N SER A 153 4.24 -7.00 10.60
CA SER A 153 5.55 -7.44 11.13
C SER A 153 6.51 -6.29 11.44
N ASN A 154 6.42 -5.16 10.71
CA ASN A 154 7.21 -3.98 11.00
C ASN A 154 6.71 -3.28 12.27
N PRO A 155 7.48 -3.27 13.39
CA PRO A 155 7.05 -2.67 14.64
C PRO A 155 6.75 -1.17 14.52
N LEU A 156 7.46 -0.46 13.66
CA LEU A 156 7.23 0.97 13.43
C LEU A 156 5.91 1.20 12.68
N ALA A 157 5.60 0.37 11.67
CA ALA A 157 4.33 0.46 10.95
C ALA A 157 3.15 0.10 11.86
N HIS A 158 3.27 -0.97 12.67
CA HIS A 158 2.27 -1.33 13.68
C HIS A 158 2.03 -0.18 14.69
N ASN A 159 3.10 0.46 15.17
CA ASN A 159 2.97 1.62 16.08
C ASN A 159 2.24 2.79 15.43
N TYR A 160 2.54 3.10 14.15
CA TYR A 160 1.76 4.09 13.39
C TYR A 160 0.31 3.64 13.20
N GLY A 161 0.04 2.37 12.90
CA GLY A 161 -1.30 1.81 12.80
C GLY A 161 -2.10 2.05 14.08
N THR A 162 -1.54 1.71 15.24
CA THR A 162 -2.16 1.93 16.56
C THR A 162 -2.44 3.42 16.83
N ARG A 163 -1.51 4.32 16.48
CA ARG A 163 -1.74 5.78 16.57
C ARG A 163 -2.86 6.23 15.64
N ASN A 164 -2.91 5.67 14.43
CA ASN A 164 -3.90 6.01 13.41
C ASN A 164 -5.31 5.55 13.82
N LEU A 165 -5.48 4.40 14.49
CA LEU A 165 -6.77 4.03 15.09
C LEU A 165 -7.26 5.11 16.06
N ARG A 166 -6.40 5.55 16.97
CA ARG A 166 -6.74 6.61 17.95
C ARG A 166 -7.07 7.94 17.26
N LEU A 167 -6.26 8.31 16.25
CA LEU A 167 -6.43 9.55 15.48
C LEU A 167 -7.78 9.61 14.76
N ASN A 168 -8.28 8.47 14.29
CA ASN A 168 -9.58 8.33 13.64
C ASN A 168 -10.71 7.93 14.61
N LYS A 169 -10.45 7.90 15.93
CA LYS A 169 -11.43 7.58 16.99
C LYS A 169 -12.07 6.20 16.81
N VAL A 170 -11.34 5.26 16.22
CA VAL A 170 -11.76 3.86 16.12
C VAL A 170 -11.61 3.21 17.50
N LYS A 171 -12.62 2.44 17.91
CA LYS A 171 -12.66 1.77 19.21
C LYS A 171 -12.47 0.26 19.04
N ASP A 172 -13.54 -0.50 19.19
CA ASP A 172 -13.49 -1.95 19.38
C ASP A 172 -13.65 -2.76 18.07
N SER A 173 -13.93 -2.08 16.95
CA SER A 173 -14.17 -2.72 15.63
C SER A 173 -12.91 -3.11 14.89
N VAL A 174 -11.73 -2.61 15.29
CA VAL A 174 -10.43 -2.90 14.67
C VAL A 174 -9.41 -3.29 15.72
N GLU A 175 -8.82 -4.45 15.55
CA GLU A 175 -7.71 -4.96 16.36
C GLU A 175 -6.45 -5.04 15.49
N LEU A 176 -5.30 -4.59 16.01
CA LEU A 176 -4.02 -4.68 15.32
C LEU A 176 -3.04 -5.51 16.14
N PHE A 177 -2.38 -6.46 15.48
CA PHE A 177 -1.37 -7.33 16.07
C PHE A 177 -0.02 -7.08 15.43
N TRP A 178 1.01 -7.07 16.25
CA TRP A 178 2.40 -7.02 15.80
C TRP A 178 3.00 -8.41 15.74
N GLY A 179 3.47 -8.82 14.58
CA GLY A 179 4.13 -10.11 14.38
C GLY A 179 4.08 -10.57 12.93
N ASP A 180 4.67 -11.73 12.68
CA ASP A 180 4.51 -12.41 11.40
C ASP A 180 3.11 -13.02 11.29
N VAL A 181 2.57 -13.00 10.09
CA VAL A 181 1.23 -13.52 9.81
C VAL A 181 1.13 -15.02 10.12
N THR A 182 2.19 -15.79 9.82
CA THR A 182 2.21 -17.24 10.03
C THR A 182 2.17 -17.63 11.49
N ASP A 183 2.67 -16.78 12.37
CA ASP A 183 2.66 -16.99 13.80
C ASP A 183 1.36 -16.45 14.44
N MET A 184 0.96 -15.26 14.02
CA MET A 184 -0.13 -14.52 14.66
C MET A 184 -1.52 -15.03 14.31
N VAL A 185 -1.78 -15.46 13.06
CA VAL A 185 -3.12 -15.90 12.65
C VAL A 185 -3.56 -17.15 13.42
N PRO A 186 -2.70 -18.19 13.64
CA PRO A 186 -3.04 -19.32 14.50
C PRO A 186 -3.33 -18.94 15.96
N GLU A 187 -2.60 -17.96 16.52
CA GLU A 187 -2.82 -17.50 17.89
C GLU A 187 -4.16 -16.76 18.08
N ILE A 188 -4.65 -16.09 17.04
CA ILE A 188 -5.94 -15.40 17.05
C ILE A 188 -7.10 -16.41 17.09
N ASP A 189 -6.92 -17.59 16.51
CA ASP A 189 -7.86 -18.73 16.52
C ASP A 189 -9.29 -18.34 16.14
N ARG A 190 -9.42 -17.58 15.03
CA ARG A 190 -10.71 -17.13 14.45
C ARG A 190 -10.77 -17.43 12.96
N GLN A 191 -11.97 -17.74 12.47
CA GLN A 191 -12.25 -17.84 11.04
C GLN A 191 -12.71 -16.49 10.50
N PHE A 192 -12.31 -16.16 9.26
CA PHE A 192 -12.62 -14.90 8.60
C PHE A 192 -13.45 -15.14 7.33
N GLN A 193 -14.47 -14.33 7.09
CA GLN A 193 -15.25 -14.37 5.85
C GLN A 193 -14.51 -13.68 4.71
N ARG A 194 -13.57 -12.77 5.04
CA ARG A 194 -12.79 -12.05 4.04
C ARG A 194 -11.35 -11.89 4.50
N ILE A 195 -10.40 -12.21 3.61
CA ILE A 195 -8.96 -12.04 3.87
C ILE A 195 -8.35 -11.18 2.75
N ILE A 196 -7.61 -10.14 3.14
CA ILE A 196 -6.95 -9.23 2.22
C ILE A 196 -5.44 -9.40 2.35
N MET A 197 -4.76 -9.71 1.24
CA MET A 197 -3.33 -10.03 1.19
C MET A 197 -2.56 -9.00 0.33
N PRO A 198 -2.41 -7.73 0.75
CA PRO A 198 -1.91 -6.64 -0.10
C PRO A 198 -0.37 -6.61 -0.22
N LEU A 199 0.27 -7.78 -0.38
CA LEU A 199 1.71 -7.96 -0.55
C LEU A 199 2.04 -8.73 -1.85
N PRO A 200 1.95 -8.11 -3.04
CA PRO A 200 2.07 -8.79 -4.34
C PRO A 200 3.35 -9.62 -4.53
N THR A 201 4.43 -9.27 -3.83
CA THR A 201 5.73 -9.94 -3.95
C THR A 201 5.82 -11.28 -3.24
N ALA A 202 4.95 -11.54 -2.26
CA ALA A 202 5.01 -12.73 -1.41
C ALA A 202 3.63 -13.33 -1.05
N SER A 203 2.54 -12.82 -1.60
CA SER A 203 1.18 -13.33 -1.27
C SER A 203 1.04 -14.84 -1.40
N LYS A 204 1.69 -15.46 -2.41
CA LYS A 204 1.65 -16.91 -2.63
C LYS A 204 2.20 -17.72 -1.45
N ASP A 205 3.21 -17.21 -0.76
CA ASP A 205 3.88 -17.92 0.33
C ASP A 205 3.01 -17.96 1.60
N TYR A 206 2.10 -17.00 1.74
CA TYR A 206 1.17 -16.86 2.85
C TYR A 206 -0.25 -17.35 2.55
N LEU A 207 -0.54 -17.74 1.30
CA LEU A 207 -1.86 -18.21 0.92
C LEU A 207 -2.30 -19.48 1.68
N PRO A 208 -1.43 -20.46 1.98
CA PRO A 208 -1.83 -21.62 2.78
C PRO A 208 -2.40 -21.25 4.14
N VAL A 209 -1.75 -20.36 4.90
CA VAL A 209 -2.27 -19.91 6.20
C VAL A 209 -3.57 -19.11 6.04
N ALA A 210 -3.69 -18.31 4.98
CA ALA A 210 -4.95 -17.62 4.70
C ALA A 210 -6.10 -18.61 4.43
N LEU A 211 -5.84 -19.69 3.68
CA LEU A 211 -6.82 -20.72 3.36
C LEU A 211 -7.28 -21.51 4.60
N GLU A 212 -6.39 -21.76 5.55
CA GLU A 212 -6.70 -22.46 6.79
C GLU A 212 -7.70 -21.67 7.64
N PHE A 213 -7.57 -20.34 7.70
CA PHE A 213 -8.40 -19.46 8.52
C PHE A 213 -9.52 -18.76 7.73
N LEU A 214 -9.70 -19.09 6.45
CA LEU A 214 -10.84 -18.62 5.65
C LEU A 214 -12.07 -19.48 5.90
N SER A 215 -13.19 -18.88 6.26
CA SER A 215 -14.48 -19.56 6.36
C SER A 215 -14.86 -20.20 5.04
N PRO A 216 -15.58 -21.35 5.03
CA PRO A 216 -16.12 -21.91 3.80
C PRO A 216 -17.02 -20.90 3.06
N GLY A 217 -16.81 -20.72 1.77
CA GLY A 217 -17.49 -19.70 0.96
C GLY A 217 -16.94 -18.28 1.15
N GLY A 218 -15.88 -18.12 1.91
CA GLY A 218 -15.23 -16.82 2.14
C GLY A 218 -14.46 -16.32 0.92
N THR A 219 -14.06 -15.05 0.96
CA THR A 219 -13.36 -14.36 -0.13
C THR A 219 -11.93 -14.03 0.26
N ILE A 220 -10.98 -14.34 -0.64
CA ILE A 220 -9.60 -13.86 -0.58
C ILE A 220 -9.38 -12.81 -1.66
N HIS A 221 -8.79 -11.68 -1.27
CA HIS A 221 -8.23 -10.69 -2.18
C HIS A 221 -6.73 -10.95 -2.31
N PHE A 222 -6.36 -11.69 -3.35
CA PHE A 222 -4.98 -12.11 -3.62
C PHE A 222 -4.30 -11.12 -4.55
N TYR A 223 -3.23 -10.47 -4.08
CA TYR A 223 -2.48 -9.49 -4.88
C TYR A 223 -1.24 -10.11 -5.51
N ASP A 224 -0.98 -9.75 -6.77
CA ASP A 224 0.18 -10.23 -7.52
C ASP A 224 0.64 -9.20 -8.57
N PHE A 225 1.80 -9.44 -9.18
CA PHE A 225 2.30 -8.70 -10.34
C PHE A 225 2.22 -9.57 -11.59
N GLN A 226 1.52 -9.08 -12.61
CA GLN A 226 1.31 -9.83 -13.85
C GLN A 226 1.61 -8.98 -15.09
N PRO A 227 2.08 -9.58 -16.19
CA PRO A 227 2.15 -8.90 -17.48
C PRO A 227 0.80 -8.30 -17.88
N VAL A 228 0.83 -7.19 -18.60
CA VAL A 228 -0.40 -6.55 -19.13
C VAL A 228 -1.20 -7.57 -19.95
N GLY A 229 -2.49 -7.69 -19.64
CA GLY A 229 -3.42 -8.62 -20.31
C GLY A 229 -3.34 -10.07 -19.85
N SER A 230 -2.53 -10.39 -18.83
CA SER A 230 -2.44 -11.72 -18.25
C SER A 230 -2.89 -11.75 -16.78
N PHE A 231 -3.70 -12.75 -16.43
CA PHE A 231 -4.13 -13.03 -15.05
C PHE A 231 -4.00 -14.53 -14.72
N ASN A 232 -3.71 -15.35 -15.73
CA ASN A 232 -3.78 -16.81 -15.63
C ASN A 232 -2.77 -17.36 -14.62
N ALA A 233 -1.54 -16.83 -14.59
CA ALA A 233 -0.52 -17.34 -13.68
C ALA A 233 -0.90 -17.12 -12.19
N SER A 234 -1.54 -15.99 -11.85
CA SER A 234 -2.06 -15.76 -10.49
C SER A 234 -3.21 -16.73 -10.17
N LEU A 235 -4.13 -16.93 -11.13
CA LEU A 235 -5.25 -17.87 -10.95
C LEU A 235 -4.75 -19.32 -10.82
N ASP A 236 -3.78 -19.74 -11.64
CA ASP A 236 -3.19 -21.07 -11.56
C ASP A 236 -2.50 -21.30 -10.21
N THR A 237 -1.82 -20.28 -9.68
CA THR A 237 -1.22 -20.31 -8.34
C THR A 237 -2.27 -20.50 -7.27
N VAL A 238 -3.35 -19.72 -7.29
CA VAL A 238 -4.43 -19.83 -6.30
C VAL A 238 -5.12 -21.19 -6.41
N ASN A 239 -5.45 -21.66 -7.62
CA ASN A 239 -6.07 -22.95 -7.83
C ASN A 239 -5.19 -24.14 -7.35
N HIS A 240 -3.88 -24.05 -7.55
CA HIS A 240 -2.94 -25.08 -7.12
C HIS A 240 -2.91 -25.15 -5.58
N LEU A 241 -2.67 -24.04 -4.91
CA LEU A 241 -2.59 -23.97 -3.46
C LEU A 241 -3.94 -24.30 -2.77
N CYS A 242 -5.07 -23.90 -3.36
CA CYS A 242 -6.38 -24.34 -2.87
C CYS A 242 -6.52 -25.88 -2.90
N ARG A 243 -6.16 -26.52 -4.00
CA ARG A 243 -6.20 -28.00 -4.10
C ARG A 243 -5.29 -28.68 -3.07
N ASP A 244 -4.10 -28.16 -2.84
CA ASP A 244 -3.16 -28.69 -1.87
C ASP A 244 -3.70 -28.60 -0.44
N CYS A 245 -4.52 -27.58 -0.15
CA CYS A 245 -5.22 -27.41 1.12
C CYS A 245 -6.61 -28.07 1.16
N GLY A 246 -6.99 -28.88 0.16
CA GLY A 246 -8.30 -29.53 0.09
C GLY A 246 -9.46 -28.55 -0.15
N ARG A 247 -9.20 -27.38 -0.70
CA ARG A 247 -10.14 -26.31 -1.01
C ARG A 247 -10.32 -26.16 -2.53
N GLN A 248 -11.36 -25.43 -2.94
CA GLN A 248 -11.60 -25.16 -4.36
C GLN A 248 -12.00 -23.70 -4.60
N VAL A 249 -11.58 -23.16 -5.72
CA VAL A 249 -12.04 -21.85 -6.20
C VAL A 249 -13.47 -22.01 -6.75
N LEU A 250 -14.41 -21.27 -6.18
CA LEU A 250 -15.82 -21.25 -6.61
C LEU A 250 -16.07 -20.20 -7.69
N SER A 251 -15.48 -19.03 -7.52
CA SER A 251 -15.51 -17.92 -8.49
C SER A 251 -14.31 -17.02 -8.31
N TRP A 252 -13.98 -16.25 -9.34
CA TRP A 252 -12.90 -15.29 -9.30
C TRP A 252 -13.15 -14.11 -10.24
N THR A 253 -12.63 -12.93 -9.88
CA THR A 253 -12.67 -11.71 -10.70
C THR A 253 -11.32 -11.03 -10.64
N PRO A 254 -10.62 -10.84 -11.78
CA PRO A 254 -9.36 -10.11 -11.82
C PRO A 254 -9.61 -8.61 -11.88
N VAL A 255 -8.82 -7.85 -11.12
CA VAL A 255 -8.87 -6.40 -11.10
C VAL A 255 -7.46 -5.83 -11.28
N VAL A 256 -7.26 -4.94 -12.24
CA VAL A 256 -6.02 -4.17 -12.36
C VAL A 256 -6.08 -3.00 -11.38
N CYS A 257 -5.25 -3.06 -10.34
CA CYS A 257 -5.21 -2.04 -9.28
C CYS A 257 -4.00 -1.09 -9.39
N GLY A 258 -3.29 -1.13 -10.48
CA GLY A 258 -2.19 -0.19 -10.78
C GLY A 258 -1.12 -0.77 -11.68
N HIS A 259 -0.16 0.08 -12.04
CA HIS A 259 1.00 -0.30 -12.83
C HIS A 259 2.26 -0.17 -11.97
N THR A 260 3.18 -1.12 -12.09
CA THR A 260 4.46 -1.11 -11.37
C THR A 260 5.59 -0.63 -12.27
N SER A 261 5.56 -1.06 -13.53
CA SER A 261 6.50 -0.66 -14.59
C SER A 261 5.79 -0.77 -15.95
N PRO A 262 6.39 -0.25 -17.03
CA PRO A 262 5.90 -0.52 -18.37
C PRO A 262 5.74 -2.03 -18.58
N GLY A 263 4.53 -2.48 -18.92
CA GLY A 263 4.24 -3.91 -19.17
C GLY A 263 3.89 -4.77 -17.95
N ILE A 264 3.97 -4.27 -16.72
CA ILE A 264 3.62 -5.02 -15.50
C ILE A 264 2.51 -4.32 -14.72
N ASN A 265 1.41 -5.02 -14.52
CA ASN A 265 0.29 -4.61 -13.69
C ASN A 265 0.42 -5.16 -12.27
N ARG A 266 -0.01 -4.37 -11.29
CA ARG A 266 -0.46 -4.90 -10.00
C ARG A 266 -1.91 -5.31 -10.16
N VAL A 267 -2.18 -6.58 -9.89
CA VAL A 267 -3.50 -7.19 -10.01
C VAL A 267 -3.99 -7.64 -8.65
N CYS A 268 -5.30 -7.67 -8.47
CA CYS A 268 -5.98 -8.33 -7.38
C CYS A 268 -6.90 -9.41 -7.98
N LEU A 269 -6.82 -10.63 -7.49
CA LEU A 269 -7.83 -11.64 -7.75
C LEU A 269 -8.80 -11.66 -6.56
N ASP A 270 -10.03 -11.23 -6.78
CA ASP A 270 -11.12 -11.40 -5.84
C ASP A 270 -11.63 -12.84 -6.00
N THR A 271 -11.33 -13.72 -5.06
CA THR A 271 -11.53 -15.16 -5.21
C THR A 271 -12.40 -15.69 -4.09
N MET A 272 -13.56 -16.24 -4.43
CA MET A 272 -14.42 -16.98 -3.49
C MET A 272 -13.96 -18.43 -3.42
N ILE A 273 -13.83 -18.99 -2.21
CA ILE A 273 -13.21 -20.30 -1.97
C ILE A 273 -14.14 -21.15 -1.10
N GLY A 274 -14.41 -22.38 -1.60
CA GLY A 274 -15.22 -23.40 -0.90
C GLY A 274 -14.37 -24.40 -0.11
#